data_71f3b600d0438365fa182f33024f48f2
#
_entry.id   71f3b600d0438365fa182f33024f48f2
#
_cell.length_a   1.000
_cell.length_b   1.000
_cell.length_c   1.000
_cell.angle_alpha   90.00
_cell.angle_beta   90.00
_cell.angle_gamma   90.00
#
_symmetry.space_group_name_H-M   'P 1'
#
loop_
_entity.id
_entity.type
_entity.pdbx_description
1 polymer ?
#
loop_
_entity_poly.entity_id
_entity_poly.type
_entity_poly.pdbx_seq_one_letter_code
_entity_poly.pdbx_strand_id
1 'polypeptide(L)'
;KEEGIDWLRKIVKEINEKIFEYTSIHPESKGMGTTLVIAIKTDDYILYGNIGDSSGYVVKNEKLHKVTKDHTLVNLLVSTGELTPEQAKFHPRKNLLTRALGANDPIEIDIFDVDNTINGLFLCSDGLTNMVTDEQIEKVLNSKSSIEEQVEKLIKKSNIRGGTDNISIAYLKKESGDK
;
A
#
# COMPACT_ATOMS: atom_id res chain seq x y z
N LYS A 1 -15.06 0.17 -15.89
CA LYS A 1 -14.03 -0.52 -15.09
C LYS A 1 -12.80 -0.82 -15.94
N GLU A 2 -12.91 -1.43 -17.11
CA GLU A 2 -11.79 -1.74 -18.01
C GLU A 2 -10.99 -0.47 -18.38
N GLU A 3 -11.65 0.64 -18.68
CA GLU A 3 -10.99 1.92 -18.94
C GLU A 3 -10.13 2.39 -17.74
N GLY A 4 -10.58 2.17 -16.52
CA GLY A 4 -9.82 2.51 -15.32
C GLY A 4 -8.58 1.63 -15.16
N ILE A 5 -8.68 0.35 -15.49
CA ILE A 5 -7.55 -0.59 -15.48
C ILE A 5 -6.52 -0.19 -16.54
N ASP A 6 -6.96 0.08 -17.76
CA ASP A 6 -6.07 0.48 -18.85
C ASP A 6 -5.42 1.84 -18.57
N TRP A 7 -6.17 2.77 -17.98
CA TRP A 7 -5.62 4.05 -17.54
C TRP A 7 -4.52 3.88 -16.49
N LEU A 8 -4.74 3.02 -15.47
CA LEU A 8 -3.73 2.74 -14.45
C LEU A 8 -2.46 2.16 -15.05
N ARG A 9 -2.58 1.18 -15.94
CA ARG A 9 -1.43 0.59 -16.63
C ARG A 9 -0.65 1.61 -17.44
N LYS A 10 -1.36 2.45 -18.18
CA LYS A 10 -0.76 3.49 -19.01
C LYS A 10 -0.03 4.54 -18.16
N ILE A 11 -0.69 5.10 -17.14
CA ILE A 11 -0.08 6.16 -16.32
C ILE A 11 1.13 5.67 -15.53
N VAL A 12 1.09 4.42 -15.03
CA VAL A 12 2.21 3.81 -14.33
C VAL A 12 3.43 3.67 -15.26
N LYS A 13 3.21 3.25 -16.50
CA LYS A 13 4.29 3.19 -17.50
C LYS A 13 4.88 4.57 -17.78
N GLU A 14 4.04 5.57 -18.00
CA GLU A 14 4.48 6.95 -18.25
C GLU A 14 5.26 7.53 -17.06
N ILE A 15 4.83 7.26 -15.82
CA ILE A 15 5.56 7.68 -14.61
C ILE A 15 6.92 6.99 -14.53
N ASN A 16 6.96 5.69 -14.78
CA ASN A 16 8.20 4.90 -14.76
C ASN A 16 9.22 5.45 -15.78
N GLU A 17 8.79 5.69 -17.01
CA GLU A 17 9.60 6.29 -18.06
C GLU A 17 10.18 7.63 -17.63
N LYS A 18 9.36 8.52 -17.02
CA LYS A 18 9.82 9.82 -16.52
C LYS A 18 10.87 9.71 -15.42
N ILE A 19 10.76 8.72 -14.52
CA ILE A 19 11.78 8.48 -13.49
C ILE A 19 13.09 8.05 -14.15
N PHE A 20 13.05 7.14 -15.14
CA PHE A 20 14.24 6.72 -15.87
C PHE A 20 14.87 7.85 -16.67
N GLU A 21 14.07 8.67 -17.37
CA GLU A 21 14.55 9.87 -18.05
C GLU A 21 15.27 10.80 -17.08
N TYR A 22 14.66 11.09 -15.93
CA TYR A 22 15.24 11.95 -14.90
C TYR A 22 16.59 11.41 -14.42
N THR A 23 16.64 10.13 -14.05
CA THR A 23 17.89 9.52 -13.56
C THR A 23 18.99 9.42 -14.62
N SER A 24 18.63 9.42 -15.91
CA SER A 24 19.61 9.39 -17.02
C SER A 24 20.37 10.69 -17.17
N ILE A 25 19.74 11.83 -16.84
CA ILE A 25 20.34 13.18 -16.92
C ILE A 25 20.82 13.69 -15.56
N HIS A 26 20.48 13.00 -14.46
CA HIS A 26 20.86 13.31 -13.09
C HIS A 26 21.60 12.13 -12.44
N PRO A 27 22.92 11.97 -12.67
CA PRO A 27 23.69 10.83 -12.16
C PRO A 27 23.65 10.66 -10.63
N GLU A 28 23.47 11.75 -9.90
CA GLU A 28 23.29 11.78 -8.44
C GLU A 28 22.02 11.06 -7.98
N SER A 29 21.03 10.93 -8.86
CA SER A 29 19.75 10.23 -8.63
C SER A 29 19.77 8.77 -9.03
N LYS A 30 20.94 8.20 -9.33
CA LYS A 30 21.08 6.81 -9.75
C LYS A 30 20.48 5.87 -8.71
N GLY A 31 19.57 5.00 -9.13
CA GLY A 31 18.86 4.06 -8.25
C GLY A 31 17.64 4.67 -7.56
N MET A 32 17.23 5.88 -7.95
CA MET A 32 15.96 6.45 -7.49
C MET A 32 14.79 5.55 -7.86
N GLY A 33 13.94 5.28 -6.90
CA GLY A 33 12.73 4.50 -7.09
C GLY A 33 11.72 4.78 -5.97
N THR A 34 10.49 4.36 -6.19
CA THR A 34 9.43 4.52 -5.20
C THR A 34 8.39 3.41 -5.30
N THR A 35 7.66 3.19 -4.21
CA THR A 35 6.45 2.38 -4.20
C THR A 35 5.25 3.21 -4.69
N LEU A 36 4.18 2.53 -5.06
CA LEU A 36 2.89 3.15 -5.37
C LEU A 36 1.78 2.28 -4.79
N VAL A 37 0.92 2.88 -3.98
CA VAL A 37 -0.39 2.31 -3.66
C VAL A 37 -1.46 3.34 -3.99
N ILE A 38 -2.48 2.93 -4.73
CA ILE A 38 -3.55 3.82 -5.20
C ILE A 38 -4.89 3.12 -5.06
N ALA A 39 -5.92 3.87 -4.73
CA ALA A 39 -7.32 3.43 -4.79
C ALA A 39 -8.13 4.41 -5.65
N ILE A 40 -8.89 3.88 -6.60
CA ILE A 40 -9.83 4.61 -7.43
C ILE A 40 -11.23 4.14 -7.05
N LYS A 41 -12.04 5.06 -6.51
CA LYS A 41 -13.45 4.80 -6.19
C LYS A 41 -14.33 5.60 -7.15
N THR A 42 -15.23 4.88 -7.81
CA THR A 42 -16.33 5.43 -8.60
C THR A 42 -17.66 4.96 -8.02
N ASP A 43 -18.76 5.36 -8.62
CA ASP A 43 -20.10 4.86 -8.23
C ASP A 43 -20.26 3.36 -8.53
N ASP A 44 -19.58 2.85 -9.56
CA ASP A 44 -19.75 1.51 -10.09
C ASP A 44 -18.69 0.50 -9.60
N TYR A 45 -17.48 0.96 -9.26
CA TYR A 45 -16.37 0.06 -8.90
C TYR A 45 -15.32 0.73 -8.01
N ILE A 46 -14.53 -0.11 -7.35
CA ILE A 46 -13.32 0.29 -6.63
C ILE A 46 -12.16 -0.55 -7.16
N LEU A 47 -11.10 0.14 -7.61
CA LEU A 47 -9.86 -0.49 -8.04
C LEU A 47 -8.72 -0.09 -7.09
N TYR A 48 -7.91 -1.06 -6.69
CA TYR A 48 -6.62 -0.82 -6.07
C TYR A 48 -5.51 -1.13 -7.05
N GLY A 49 -4.48 -0.29 -7.06
CA GLY A 49 -3.23 -0.56 -7.76
C GLY A 49 -2.07 -0.61 -6.77
N ASN A 50 -1.11 -1.52 -6.98
CA ASN A 50 0.05 -1.66 -6.11
C ASN A 50 1.34 -1.94 -6.87
N ILE A 51 2.41 -1.24 -6.47
CA ILE A 51 3.81 -1.49 -6.80
C ILE A 51 4.63 -1.26 -5.53
N GLY A 52 5.34 -2.29 -5.05
CA GLY A 52 6.14 -2.23 -3.83
C GLY A 52 5.41 -2.81 -2.62
N ASP A 53 5.72 -2.30 -1.43
CA ASP A 53 5.28 -2.81 -0.13
C ASP A 53 4.41 -1.84 0.68
N SER A 54 4.06 -0.68 0.11
CA SER A 54 2.98 0.14 0.64
C SER A 54 1.66 -0.64 0.55
N SER A 55 0.80 -0.49 1.53
CA SER A 55 -0.34 -1.37 1.72
C SER A 55 -1.68 -0.67 1.51
N GLY A 56 -2.59 -1.37 0.85
CA GLY A 56 -3.99 -0.98 0.69
C GLY A 56 -4.93 -1.96 1.38
N TYR A 57 -5.88 -1.41 2.12
CA TYR A 57 -6.88 -2.16 2.88
C TYR A 57 -8.29 -1.63 2.62
N VAL A 58 -9.27 -2.48 2.82
CA VAL A 58 -10.67 -2.08 2.96
C VAL A 58 -11.15 -2.32 4.38
N VAL A 59 -12.02 -1.43 4.84
CA VAL A 59 -12.80 -1.62 6.06
C VAL A 59 -14.18 -2.11 5.65
N LYS A 60 -14.58 -3.29 6.11
CA LYS A 60 -15.89 -3.89 5.84
C LYS A 60 -16.41 -4.55 7.11
N ASN A 61 -17.60 -4.18 7.56
CA ASN A 61 -18.22 -4.72 8.79
C ASN A 61 -17.27 -4.65 10.00
N GLU A 62 -16.65 -3.49 10.22
CA GLU A 62 -15.68 -3.24 11.29
C GLU A 62 -14.40 -4.10 11.22
N LYS A 63 -14.18 -4.82 10.12
CA LYS A 63 -12.98 -5.62 9.85
C LYS A 63 -12.08 -4.94 8.83
N LEU A 64 -10.77 -5.02 9.09
CA LEU A 64 -9.74 -4.56 8.19
C LEU A 64 -9.25 -5.73 7.33
N HIS A 65 -9.35 -5.59 6.00
CA HIS A 65 -8.91 -6.62 5.07
C HIS A 65 -7.84 -6.04 4.15
N LYS A 66 -6.64 -6.63 4.15
CA LYS A 66 -5.58 -6.26 3.21
C LYS A 66 -5.96 -6.68 1.80
N VAL A 67 -5.90 -5.73 0.87
CA VAL A 67 -6.20 -5.92 -0.55
C VAL A 67 -4.93 -6.16 -1.35
N THR A 68 -3.88 -5.37 -1.07
CA THR A 68 -2.63 -5.41 -1.82
C THR A 68 -1.74 -6.57 -1.38
N LYS A 69 -0.84 -6.98 -2.30
CA LYS A 69 0.23 -7.94 -2.02
C LYS A 69 1.58 -7.24 -2.13
N ASP A 70 2.40 -7.33 -1.09
CA ASP A 70 3.68 -6.63 -1.08
C ASP A 70 4.67 -7.30 -2.03
N HIS A 71 5.33 -6.49 -2.86
CA HIS A 71 6.39 -6.93 -3.76
C HIS A 71 7.73 -6.95 -3.03
N THR A 72 7.87 -7.88 -2.08
CA THR A 72 9.11 -8.10 -1.32
C THR A 72 9.71 -9.48 -1.60
N LEU A 73 11.02 -9.59 -1.38
CA LEU A 73 11.72 -10.87 -1.51
C LEU A 73 11.09 -11.95 -0.64
N VAL A 74 10.74 -11.61 0.61
CA VAL A 74 10.18 -12.59 1.54
C VAL A 74 8.80 -13.08 1.10
N ASN A 75 7.95 -12.20 0.55
CA ASN A 75 6.66 -12.62 0.01
C ASN A 75 6.81 -13.51 -1.23
N LEU A 76 7.82 -13.25 -2.07
CA LEU A 76 8.16 -14.15 -3.18
C LEU A 76 8.56 -15.52 -2.65
N LEU A 77 9.48 -15.60 -1.68
CA LEU A 77 9.94 -16.86 -1.10
C LEU A 77 8.83 -17.62 -0.37
N VAL A 78 7.89 -16.92 0.26
CA VAL A 78 6.70 -17.55 0.85
C VAL A 78 5.78 -18.11 -0.24
N SER A 79 5.57 -17.39 -1.33
CA SER A 79 4.71 -17.82 -2.43
C SER A 79 5.27 -19.04 -3.19
N THR A 80 6.60 -19.21 -3.22
CA THR A 80 7.29 -20.37 -3.82
C THR A 80 7.45 -21.54 -2.84
N GLY A 81 7.08 -21.33 -1.56
CA GLY A 81 7.21 -22.35 -0.51
C GLY A 81 8.62 -22.51 0.07
N GLU A 82 9.55 -21.59 -0.26
CA GLU A 82 10.91 -21.60 0.27
C GLU A 82 11.00 -21.05 1.70
N LEU A 83 10.04 -20.24 2.11
CA LEU A 83 9.90 -19.76 3.49
C LEU A 83 8.47 -19.94 3.99
N THR A 84 8.33 -20.18 5.30
CA THR A 84 7.03 -20.02 5.96
C THR A 84 6.74 -18.55 6.26
N PRO A 85 5.46 -18.15 6.44
CA PRO A 85 5.11 -16.78 6.84
C PRO A 85 5.80 -16.35 8.14
N GLU A 86 6.02 -17.28 9.08
CA GLU A 86 6.72 -17.03 10.35
C GLU A 86 8.20 -16.72 10.12
N GLN A 87 8.87 -17.47 9.25
CA GLN A 87 10.28 -17.25 8.90
C GLN A 87 10.48 -15.91 8.18
N ALA A 88 9.52 -15.53 7.32
CA ALA A 88 9.55 -14.27 6.59
C ALA A 88 9.62 -13.04 7.52
N LYS A 89 8.92 -13.08 8.67
CA LYS A 89 8.88 -11.96 9.64
C LYS A 89 10.28 -11.61 10.21
N PHE A 90 11.16 -12.59 10.33
CA PHE A 90 12.48 -12.42 10.92
C PHE A 90 13.61 -12.46 9.88
N HIS A 91 13.28 -12.54 8.59
CA HIS A 91 14.27 -12.61 7.53
C HIS A 91 15.07 -11.30 7.45
N PRO A 92 16.42 -11.32 7.31
CA PRO A 92 17.25 -10.11 7.33
C PRO A 92 16.98 -9.17 6.13
N ARG A 93 16.43 -9.70 5.03
CA ARG A 93 16.05 -8.92 3.83
C ARG A 93 14.53 -8.80 3.67
N LYS A 94 13.77 -8.76 4.75
CA LYS A 94 12.31 -8.70 4.69
C LYS A 94 11.76 -7.46 3.97
N ASN A 95 12.50 -6.36 4.00
CA ASN A 95 12.13 -5.09 3.34
C ASN A 95 12.74 -4.94 1.93
N LEU A 96 13.40 -5.98 1.39
CA LEU A 96 13.97 -5.90 0.04
C LEU A 96 12.85 -5.99 -0.99
N LEU A 97 12.64 -4.89 -1.72
CA LEU A 97 11.65 -4.82 -2.79
C LEU A 97 12.09 -5.65 -4.01
N THR A 98 11.14 -6.36 -4.60
CA THR A 98 11.29 -7.05 -5.88
C THR A 98 10.69 -6.25 -7.05
N ARG A 99 9.88 -5.21 -6.74
CA ARG A 99 9.27 -4.32 -7.72
C ARG A 99 9.11 -2.90 -7.15
N ALA A 100 9.60 -1.90 -7.90
CA ALA A 100 9.45 -0.48 -7.58
C ALA A 100 9.46 0.34 -8.87
N LEU A 101 8.76 1.47 -8.87
CA LEU A 101 8.84 2.48 -9.94
C LEU A 101 10.28 3.02 -10.00
N GLY A 102 10.80 3.21 -11.21
CA GLY A 102 12.17 3.67 -11.44
C GLY A 102 13.25 2.60 -11.28
N ALA A 103 12.90 1.38 -10.80
CA ALA A 103 13.86 0.28 -10.62
C ALA A 103 13.67 -0.88 -11.61
N ASN A 104 12.46 -1.03 -12.15
CA ASN A 104 12.10 -2.11 -13.06
C ASN A 104 11.62 -1.57 -14.42
N ASP A 105 12.08 -2.19 -15.51
CA ASP A 105 11.58 -1.95 -16.86
C ASP A 105 11.54 -3.28 -17.64
N PRO A 106 10.38 -3.71 -18.14
CA PRO A 106 9.07 -3.07 -17.98
C PRO A 106 8.55 -3.13 -16.54
N ILE A 107 7.72 -2.16 -16.17
CA ILE A 107 7.02 -2.11 -14.89
C ILE A 107 5.60 -2.66 -15.04
N GLU A 108 5.18 -3.49 -14.09
CA GLU A 108 3.82 -4.00 -14.02
C GLU A 108 3.18 -3.58 -12.69
N ILE A 109 1.94 -3.11 -12.75
CA ILE A 109 1.12 -2.80 -11.59
C ILE A 109 0.16 -3.96 -11.32
N ASP A 110 0.10 -4.42 -10.08
CA ASP A 110 -0.96 -5.32 -9.64
C ASP A 110 -2.24 -4.52 -9.45
N ILE A 111 -3.35 -4.98 -10.03
CA ILE A 111 -4.65 -4.32 -9.94
C ILE A 111 -5.66 -5.29 -9.30
N PHE A 112 -6.36 -4.79 -8.28
CA PHE A 112 -7.36 -5.54 -7.53
C PHE A 112 -8.71 -4.85 -7.67
N ASP A 113 -9.72 -5.62 -8.04
CA ASP A 113 -11.13 -5.18 -8.07
C ASP A 113 -11.77 -5.50 -6.72
N VAL A 114 -12.40 -4.51 -6.12
CA VAL A 114 -12.98 -4.61 -4.78
C VAL A 114 -14.46 -4.28 -4.85
N ASP A 115 -15.25 -5.06 -4.13
CA ASP A 115 -16.68 -4.84 -3.96
C ASP A 115 -16.98 -3.46 -3.35
N ASN A 116 -17.96 -2.76 -3.92
CA ASN A 116 -18.36 -1.41 -3.52
C ASN A 116 -19.09 -1.36 -2.15
N THR A 117 -19.40 -2.52 -1.55
CA THR A 117 -20.09 -2.64 -0.25
C THR A 117 -19.15 -2.51 0.95
N ILE A 118 -18.22 -1.57 0.90
CA ILE A 118 -17.23 -1.32 1.96
C ILE A 118 -17.59 -0.08 2.77
N ASN A 119 -17.02 0.00 3.98
CA ASN A 119 -17.21 1.13 4.90
C ASN A 119 -16.04 2.13 4.84
N GLY A 120 -14.89 1.73 4.25
CA GLY A 120 -13.74 2.62 4.11
C GLY A 120 -12.60 2.04 3.28
N LEU A 121 -11.75 2.95 2.78
CA LEU A 121 -10.51 2.69 2.05
C LEU A 121 -9.35 3.20 2.90
N PHE A 122 -8.35 2.36 3.16
CA PHE A 122 -7.20 2.74 3.97
C PHE A 122 -5.91 2.38 3.23
N LEU A 123 -5.04 3.37 3.03
CA LEU A 123 -3.74 3.22 2.39
C LEU A 123 -2.66 3.66 3.36
N CYS A 124 -1.52 2.97 3.39
CA CYS A 124 -0.40 3.41 4.22
C CYS A 124 0.94 2.95 3.64
N SER A 125 2.02 3.65 4.03
CA SER A 125 3.38 3.19 3.84
C SER A 125 3.75 2.10 4.85
N ASP A 126 4.82 1.38 4.59
CA ASP A 126 5.36 0.30 5.44
C ASP A 126 5.83 0.79 6.82
N GLY A 127 6.18 2.09 6.96
CA GLY A 127 6.49 2.71 8.25
C GLY A 127 5.37 2.59 9.29
N LEU A 128 4.11 2.40 8.86
CA LEU A 128 3.02 2.05 9.76
C LEU A 128 3.00 0.54 10.05
N THR A 129 2.94 -0.30 9.02
CA THR A 129 2.70 -1.74 9.16
C THR A 129 3.89 -2.49 9.74
N ASN A 130 5.10 -1.95 9.64
CA ASN A 130 6.29 -2.46 10.34
C ASN A 130 6.21 -2.27 11.87
N MET A 131 5.43 -1.29 12.35
CA MET A 131 5.33 -0.93 13.76
C MET A 131 3.98 -1.31 14.40
N VAL A 132 2.90 -1.36 13.62
CA VAL A 132 1.53 -1.54 14.11
C VAL A 132 0.88 -2.68 13.34
N THR A 133 0.39 -3.71 14.07
CA THR A 133 -0.26 -4.87 13.43
C THR A 133 -1.64 -4.52 12.89
N ASP A 134 -2.14 -5.32 11.94
CA ASP A 134 -3.45 -5.12 11.32
C ASP A 134 -4.59 -5.09 12.36
N GLU A 135 -4.54 -5.96 13.40
CA GLU A 135 -5.54 -5.97 14.48
C GLU A 135 -5.52 -4.68 15.30
N GLN A 136 -4.35 -4.06 15.42
CA GLN A 136 -4.22 -2.79 16.14
C GLN A 136 -4.67 -1.60 15.30
N ILE A 137 -4.45 -1.65 13.99
CA ILE A 137 -5.01 -0.67 13.04
C ILE A 137 -6.54 -0.79 13.09
N GLU A 138 -7.09 -1.99 12.91
CA GLU A 138 -8.53 -2.28 13.00
C GLU A 138 -9.16 -1.69 14.27
N LYS A 139 -8.53 -1.94 15.42
CA LYS A 139 -9.01 -1.43 16.71
C LYS A 139 -9.07 0.10 16.77
N VAL A 140 -8.11 0.79 16.16
CA VAL A 140 -8.09 2.26 16.11
C VAL A 140 -9.17 2.78 15.18
N LEU A 141 -9.30 2.19 13.97
CA LEU A 141 -10.29 2.61 12.97
C LEU A 141 -11.74 2.36 13.42
N ASN A 142 -11.98 1.40 14.33
CA ASN A 142 -13.28 1.13 14.93
C ASN A 142 -13.56 1.96 16.19
N SER A 143 -12.65 2.85 16.59
CA SER A 143 -12.91 3.74 17.71
C SER A 143 -13.94 4.82 17.34
N LYS A 144 -14.59 5.41 18.36
CA LYS A 144 -15.55 6.51 18.18
C LYS A 144 -14.91 7.88 17.91
N SER A 145 -13.59 7.92 17.74
CA SER A 145 -12.81 9.13 17.46
C SER A 145 -13.04 9.60 16.01
N SER A 146 -12.75 10.88 15.74
CA SER A 146 -12.74 11.40 14.37
C SER A 146 -11.68 10.69 13.50
N ILE A 147 -11.78 10.83 12.16
CA ILE A 147 -10.79 10.25 11.24
C ILE A 147 -9.40 10.80 11.54
N GLU A 148 -9.29 12.11 11.77
CA GLU A 148 -8.05 12.80 12.09
C GLU A 148 -7.42 12.22 13.36
N GLU A 149 -8.20 12.08 14.43
CA GLU A 149 -7.73 11.48 15.70
C GLU A 149 -7.31 10.01 15.53
N GLN A 150 -7.98 9.26 14.67
CA GLN A 150 -7.64 7.86 14.37
C GLN A 150 -6.28 7.79 13.68
N VAL A 151 -6.06 8.63 12.66
CA VAL A 151 -4.80 8.71 11.91
C VAL A 151 -3.66 9.18 12.84
N GLU A 152 -3.87 10.24 13.61
CA GLU A 152 -2.87 10.72 14.59
C GLU A 152 -2.49 9.64 15.61
N LYS A 153 -3.46 8.88 16.11
CA LYS A 153 -3.21 7.76 17.04
C LYS A 153 -2.34 6.68 16.41
N LEU A 154 -2.56 6.36 15.12
CA LEU A 154 -1.74 5.37 14.39
C LEU A 154 -0.30 5.87 14.21
N ILE A 155 -0.12 7.11 13.77
CA ILE A 155 1.20 7.73 13.61
C ILE A 155 1.94 7.77 14.96
N LYS A 156 1.27 8.25 16.02
CA LYS A 156 1.85 8.31 17.37
C LYS A 156 2.25 6.93 17.89
N LYS A 157 1.41 5.91 17.65
CA LYS A 157 1.67 4.53 18.06
C LYS A 157 2.87 3.94 17.34
N SER A 158 3.04 4.21 16.04
CA SER A 158 4.18 3.80 15.26
C SER A 158 5.47 4.47 15.77
N ASN A 159 5.44 5.78 16.01
CA ASN A 159 6.59 6.54 16.54
C ASN A 159 7.04 6.06 17.93
N ILE A 160 6.10 5.76 18.83
CA ILE A 160 6.41 5.23 20.18
C ILE A 160 7.10 3.85 20.09
N ARG A 161 6.83 3.08 19.03
CA ARG A 161 7.41 1.76 18.80
C ARG A 161 8.74 1.76 18.06
N GLY A 162 9.28 2.93 17.83
CA GLY A 162 10.60 3.11 17.22
C GLY A 162 10.61 4.11 16.09
N GLY A 163 9.52 4.25 15.31
CA GLY A 163 9.43 5.24 14.23
C GLY A 163 10.60 5.15 13.25
N THR A 164 10.93 3.93 12.82
CA THR A 164 12.16 3.65 12.05
C THR A 164 12.08 4.13 10.60
N ASP A 165 10.90 4.53 10.13
CA ASP A 165 10.68 5.00 8.77
C ASP A 165 9.61 6.10 8.72
N ASN A 166 9.47 6.75 7.57
CA ASN A 166 8.44 7.73 7.29
C ASN A 166 7.06 7.06 7.25
N ILE A 167 6.06 7.71 7.84
CA ILE A 167 4.71 7.18 7.94
C ILE A 167 3.77 8.06 7.13
N SER A 168 3.10 7.46 6.15
CA SER A 168 2.04 8.11 5.39
C SER A 168 0.76 7.28 5.50
N ILE A 169 -0.38 7.96 5.68
CA ILE A 169 -1.69 7.33 5.77
C ILE A 169 -2.68 8.17 4.96
N ALA A 170 -3.50 7.49 4.14
CA ALA A 170 -4.69 8.06 3.52
C ALA A 170 -5.90 7.21 3.90
N TYR A 171 -6.91 7.83 4.49
CA TYR A 171 -8.11 7.14 4.95
C TYR A 171 -9.37 7.85 4.47
N LEU A 172 -10.18 7.12 3.71
CA LEU A 172 -11.53 7.51 3.30
C LEU A 172 -12.53 6.61 4.00
N LYS A 173 -13.43 7.19 4.77
CA LYS A 173 -14.50 6.48 5.48
C LYS A 173 -15.86 6.91 4.92
N LYS A 174 -16.74 5.94 4.70
CA LYS A 174 -18.14 6.22 4.34
C LYS A 174 -18.85 6.84 5.55
N GLU A 175 -19.51 7.98 5.35
CA GLU A 175 -20.30 8.60 6.40
C GLU A 175 -21.55 7.75 6.71
N SER A 176 -21.96 7.78 7.99
CA SER A 176 -23.19 7.10 8.42
C SER A 176 -24.40 7.85 7.84
N GLY A 177 -24.92 7.40 6.71
CA GLY A 177 -26.04 8.04 6.01
C GLY A 177 -25.90 8.06 4.48
N ASP A 178 -24.72 7.85 3.95
CA ASP A 178 -24.52 7.67 2.50
C ASP A 178 -25.02 6.29 2.07
N LYS A 179 -26.02 6.31 1.17
CA LYS A 179 -26.59 5.10 0.55
C LYS A 179 -25.71 4.62 -0.59
#